data_87b19d090741fc948112b08790712d9b
#
_entry.id   87b19d090741fc948112b08790712d9b
#
_cell.length_a   1.000
_cell.length_b   1.000
_cell.length_c   1.000
_cell.angle_alpha   90.00
_cell.angle_beta   90.00
_cell.angle_gamma   90.00
#
_symmetry.space_group_name_H-M   'P 1'
#
loop_
_entity.id
_entity.type
_entity.pdbx_description
1 polymer ?
#
loop_
_entity_poly.entity_id
_entity_poly.type
_entity_poly.pdbx_seq_one_letter_code
_entity_poly.pdbx_strand_id
1 'polypeptide(L)'
;KENKSDLIGGIDLDDVDDEVSNILIDLSRRETKNSSIEFAELFVLVLNKNRLKLLRRPHRQAGFAVLKAPDIPSILIEMGFLSNNSDLKKLLDKKYLNNLMSQISLAVLKYFNN
;
A
#
# COMPACT_ATOMS: atom_id res chain seq x y z
N LYS A 1 8.73 -7.45 22.64
CA LYS A 1 7.29 -7.48 22.99
C LYS A 1 6.58 -6.76 21.87
N GLU A 2 6.01 -7.51 20.97
CA GLU A 2 5.13 -6.95 19.97
C GLU A 2 3.99 -6.25 20.68
N ASN A 3 3.81 -4.95 20.39
CA ASN A 3 2.56 -4.28 20.66
C ASN A 3 1.53 -4.93 19.75
N LYS A 4 0.87 -5.96 20.25
CA LYS A 4 -0.36 -6.42 19.64
C LYS A 4 -1.32 -5.25 19.75
N SER A 5 -1.77 -4.73 18.64
CA SER A 5 -3.01 -3.99 18.69
C SER A 5 -4.06 -5.03 19.07
N ASP A 6 -4.40 -5.08 20.33
CA ASP A 6 -5.34 -6.05 20.89
C ASP A 6 -6.77 -5.82 20.38
N LEU A 7 -6.94 -4.81 19.52
CA LEU A 7 -8.19 -4.42 18.91
C LEU A 7 -8.13 -4.57 17.39
N ILE A 8 -8.96 -5.44 16.85
CA ILE A 8 -9.20 -5.54 15.40
C ILE A 8 -10.71 -5.26 15.19
N GLY A 9 -11.00 -4.22 14.38
CA GLY A 9 -12.38 -3.83 14.10
C GLY A 9 -13.19 -3.43 15.36
N GLY A 10 -12.51 -2.96 16.41
CA GLY A 10 -13.13 -2.59 17.69
C GLY A 10 -13.36 -3.75 18.65
N ILE A 11 -12.88 -4.95 18.32
CA ILE A 11 -13.00 -6.13 19.19
C ILE A 11 -11.69 -6.33 19.95
N ASP A 12 -11.78 -6.45 21.28
CA ASP A 12 -10.65 -6.80 22.13
C ASP A 12 -10.36 -8.30 21.98
N LEU A 13 -9.18 -8.65 21.44
CA LEU A 13 -8.79 -10.03 21.21
C LEU A 13 -8.49 -10.80 22.51
N ASP A 14 -8.22 -10.11 23.61
CA ASP A 14 -8.00 -10.73 24.91
C ASP A 14 -9.28 -11.31 25.52
N ASP A 15 -10.44 -10.80 25.11
CA ASP A 15 -11.76 -11.25 25.60
C ASP A 15 -12.32 -12.47 24.84
N VAL A 16 -11.63 -12.94 23.78
CA VAL A 16 -12.03 -14.11 22.99
C VAL A 16 -11.01 -15.23 23.14
N ASP A 17 -11.44 -16.49 22.91
CA ASP A 17 -10.48 -17.59 22.90
C ASP A 17 -9.51 -17.54 21.71
N ASP A 18 -8.40 -18.27 21.80
CA ASP A 18 -7.33 -18.22 20.79
C ASP A 18 -7.79 -18.65 19.39
N GLU A 19 -8.71 -19.59 19.30
CA GLU A 19 -9.25 -20.07 18.02
C GLU A 19 -10.09 -19.00 17.34
N VAL A 20 -10.98 -18.34 18.08
CA VAL A 20 -11.80 -17.22 17.59
C VAL A 20 -10.92 -16.04 17.24
N SER A 21 -9.92 -15.72 18.05
CA SER A 21 -8.95 -14.65 17.77
C SER A 21 -8.22 -14.89 16.46
N ASN A 22 -7.77 -16.12 16.19
CA ASN A 22 -7.10 -16.48 14.94
C ASN A 22 -8.01 -16.33 13.73
N ILE A 23 -9.27 -16.73 13.84
CA ILE A 23 -10.27 -16.56 12.77
C ILE A 23 -10.49 -15.07 12.47
N LEU A 24 -10.66 -14.24 13.50
CA LEU A 24 -10.84 -12.79 13.34
C LEU A 24 -9.63 -12.12 12.69
N ILE A 25 -8.42 -12.51 13.09
CA ILE A 25 -7.18 -12.02 12.47
C ILE A 25 -7.10 -12.41 11.00
N ASP A 26 -7.42 -13.65 10.66
CA ASP A 26 -7.37 -14.12 9.27
C ASP A 26 -8.40 -13.42 8.38
N LEU A 27 -9.61 -13.19 8.88
CA LEU A 27 -10.63 -12.42 8.16
C LEU A 27 -10.20 -10.97 7.95
N SER A 28 -9.67 -10.34 8.98
CA SER A 28 -9.15 -8.97 8.92
C SER A 28 -8.01 -8.84 7.91
N ARG A 29 -7.09 -9.81 7.90
CA ARG A 29 -5.99 -9.85 6.92
C ARG A 29 -6.47 -9.96 5.48
N ARG A 30 -7.50 -10.76 5.23
CA ARG A 30 -8.08 -10.91 3.88
C ARG A 30 -8.70 -9.60 3.41
N GLU A 31 -9.50 -8.97 4.24
CA GLU A 31 -10.13 -7.69 3.94
C GLU A 31 -9.09 -6.60 3.70
N THR A 32 -8.10 -6.51 4.57
CA THR A 32 -7.00 -5.55 4.46
C THR A 32 -6.18 -5.78 3.20
N LYS A 33 -5.89 -7.02 2.85
CA LYS A 33 -5.20 -7.36 1.60
C LYS A 33 -5.99 -6.92 0.37
N ASN A 34 -7.30 -7.16 0.36
CA ASN A 34 -8.16 -6.73 -0.74
C ASN A 34 -8.19 -5.21 -0.86
N SER A 35 -8.29 -4.50 0.24
CA SER A 35 -8.23 -3.03 0.28
C SER A 35 -6.88 -2.50 -0.21
N SER A 36 -5.78 -3.17 0.13
CA SER A 36 -4.45 -2.83 -0.37
C SER A 36 -4.33 -3.01 -1.88
N ILE A 37 -4.91 -4.08 -2.42
CA ILE A 37 -4.95 -4.35 -3.86
C ILE A 37 -5.77 -3.27 -4.58
N GLU A 38 -6.95 -2.95 -4.08
CA GLU A 38 -7.80 -1.89 -4.63
C GLU A 38 -7.08 -0.54 -4.65
N PHE A 39 -6.38 -0.21 -3.57
CA PHE A 39 -5.59 1.02 -3.50
C PHE A 39 -4.45 1.00 -4.52
N ALA A 40 -3.72 -0.10 -4.65
CA ALA A 40 -2.64 -0.23 -5.63
C ALA A 40 -3.14 -0.09 -7.07
N GLU A 41 -4.28 -0.70 -7.40
CA GLU A 41 -4.90 -0.59 -8.71
C GLU A 41 -5.35 0.84 -9.02
N LEU A 42 -5.98 1.51 -8.08
CA LEU A 42 -6.34 2.92 -8.20
C LEU A 42 -5.11 3.80 -8.42
N PHE A 43 -4.05 3.53 -7.67
CA PHE A 43 -2.79 4.23 -7.78
C PHE A 43 -2.20 4.10 -9.19
N VAL A 44 -2.15 2.89 -9.73
CA VAL A 44 -1.68 2.63 -11.09
C VAL A 44 -2.54 3.36 -12.12
N LEU A 45 -3.86 3.35 -11.96
CA LEU A 45 -4.78 4.08 -12.85
C LEU A 45 -4.49 5.58 -12.88
N VAL A 46 -4.29 6.19 -11.72
CA VAL A 46 -3.99 7.63 -11.61
C VAL A 46 -2.68 7.96 -12.30
N LEU A 47 -1.63 7.18 -12.06
CA LEU A 47 -0.32 7.39 -12.67
C LEU A 47 -0.37 7.22 -14.20
N ASN A 48 -1.03 6.19 -14.71
CA ASN A 48 -1.21 5.95 -16.14
C ASN A 48 -1.99 7.09 -16.82
N LYS A 49 -3.06 7.54 -16.21
CA LYS A 49 -3.88 8.63 -16.74
C LYS A 49 -3.10 9.93 -16.87
N ASN A 50 -2.15 10.16 -15.99
CA ASN A 50 -1.29 11.33 -16.00
C ASN A 50 0.04 11.09 -16.73
N ARG A 51 0.12 10.05 -17.54
CA ARG A 51 1.22 9.73 -18.45
C ARG A 51 2.57 9.52 -17.78
N LEU A 52 2.59 9.11 -16.52
CA LEU A 52 3.81 8.68 -15.87
C LEU A 52 4.21 7.30 -16.39
N LYS A 53 5.48 7.14 -16.71
CA LYS A 53 6.01 5.88 -17.23
C LYS A 53 6.08 4.86 -16.09
N LEU A 54 5.33 3.77 -16.22
CA LEU A 54 5.32 2.64 -15.30
C LEU A 54 6.03 1.44 -15.89
N LEU A 55 6.44 0.51 -15.03
CA LEU A 55 6.90 -0.81 -15.45
C LEU A 55 5.78 -1.57 -16.17
N ARG A 56 6.15 -2.60 -16.94
CA ARG A 56 5.19 -3.45 -17.67
C ARG A 56 4.18 -4.11 -16.73
N ARG A 57 4.62 -4.51 -15.52
CA ARG A 57 3.77 -5.00 -14.44
C ARG A 57 3.95 -4.11 -13.22
N PRO A 58 3.28 -2.96 -13.19
CA PRO A 58 3.51 -1.97 -12.15
C PRO A 58 3.04 -2.40 -10.77
N HIS A 59 1.97 -3.19 -10.71
CA HIS A 59 1.45 -3.71 -9.46
C HIS A 59 1.91 -5.15 -9.26
N ARG A 60 2.65 -5.38 -8.17
CA ARG A 60 3.13 -6.70 -7.77
C ARG A 60 2.80 -6.96 -6.31
N GLN A 61 2.63 -8.23 -5.97
CA GLN A 61 2.45 -8.65 -4.59
C GLN A 61 3.74 -9.29 -4.08
N ALA A 62 4.13 -8.94 -2.87
CA ALA A 62 5.30 -9.50 -2.21
C ALA A 62 5.12 -9.53 -0.69
N GLY A 63 5.80 -10.47 -0.05
CA GLY A 63 5.69 -10.71 1.39
C GLY A 63 6.57 -9.80 2.24
N PHE A 64 6.58 -8.49 1.99
CA PHE A 64 7.33 -7.55 2.83
C PHE A 64 6.71 -7.41 4.22
N ALA A 65 7.55 -7.44 5.25
CA ALA A 65 7.09 -7.31 6.64
C ALA A 65 6.32 -6.00 6.88
N VAL A 66 6.73 -4.89 6.25
CA VAL A 66 6.07 -3.59 6.35
C VAL A 66 4.63 -3.60 5.81
N LEU A 67 4.27 -4.56 4.97
CA LEU A 67 2.93 -4.68 4.37
C LEU A 67 2.03 -5.67 5.10
N LYS A 68 2.45 -6.21 6.24
CA LYS A 68 1.74 -7.31 6.94
C LYS A 68 0.85 -6.86 8.10
N ALA A 69 0.58 -5.58 8.23
CA ALA A 69 -0.38 -5.11 9.23
C ALA A 69 -1.74 -5.78 8.99
N PRO A 70 -2.36 -6.42 10.00
CA PRO A 70 -3.58 -7.20 9.79
C PRO A 70 -4.82 -6.36 9.49
N ASP A 71 -4.83 -5.09 9.86
CA ASP A 71 -5.98 -4.19 9.81
C ASP A 71 -5.71 -2.86 9.09
N ILE A 72 -4.52 -2.68 8.53
CA ILE A 72 -4.15 -1.43 7.86
C ILE A 72 -3.78 -1.72 6.40
N PRO A 73 -4.58 -1.27 5.42
CA PRO A 73 -4.22 -1.34 4.01
C PRO A 73 -2.86 -0.68 3.75
N SER A 74 -1.97 -1.39 3.09
CA SER A 74 -0.57 -0.95 2.95
C SER A 74 -0.05 -1.25 1.57
N ILE A 75 0.67 -0.29 0.98
CA ILE A 75 1.39 -0.46 -0.28
C ILE A 75 2.82 0.07 -0.14
N LEU A 76 3.71 -0.50 -0.91
CA LEU A 76 5.09 -0.02 -1.05
C LEU A 76 5.25 0.55 -2.46
N ILE A 77 5.72 1.78 -2.54
CA ILE A 77 5.93 2.47 -3.81
C ILE A 77 7.42 2.50 -4.13
N GLU A 78 7.81 1.79 -5.18
CA GLU A 78 9.17 1.84 -5.70
C GLU A 78 9.24 2.87 -6.82
N MET A 79 9.93 3.97 -6.57
CA MET A 79 9.97 5.12 -7.49
C MET A 79 10.98 4.96 -8.62
N GLY A 80 11.86 3.97 -8.54
CA GLY A 80 12.88 3.70 -9.54
C GLY A 80 14.10 2.99 -8.95
N PHE A 81 15.01 2.59 -9.81
CA PHE A 81 16.25 1.92 -9.43
C PHE A 81 17.43 2.88 -9.49
N LEU A 82 18.12 3.06 -8.37
CA LEU A 82 19.33 3.94 -8.31
C LEU A 82 20.46 3.46 -9.23
N SER A 83 20.50 2.17 -9.51
CA SER A 83 21.48 1.58 -10.44
C SER A 83 21.18 1.81 -11.92
N ASN A 84 20.00 2.31 -12.25
CA ASN A 84 19.59 2.65 -13.61
C ASN A 84 19.79 4.15 -13.84
N ASN A 85 20.61 4.52 -14.81
CA ASN A 85 20.96 5.92 -15.08
C ASN A 85 19.75 6.77 -15.46
N SER A 86 18.82 6.23 -16.22
CA SER A 86 17.59 6.94 -16.60
C SER A 86 16.70 7.21 -15.38
N ASP A 87 16.52 6.21 -14.53
CA ASP A 87 15.76 6.36 -13.29
C ASP A 87 16.43 7.35 -12.33
N LEU A 88 17.75 7.25 -12.19
CA LEU A 88 18.53 8.15 -11.34
C LEU A 88 18.38 9.62 -11.77
N LYS A 89 18.43 9.91 -13.05
CA LYS A 89 18.21 11.26 -13.58
C LYS A 89 16.83 11.79 -13.20
N LYS A 90 15.79 10.97 -13.32
CA LYS A 90 14.43 11.36 -12.94
C LYS A 90 14.32 11.61 -11.45
N LEU A 91 14.91 10.75 -10.61
CA LEU A 91 14.88 10.89 -9.15
C LEU A 91 15.65 12.12 -8.65
N LEU A 92 16.60 12.63 -9.43
CA LEU A 92 17.33 13.87 -9.15
C LEU A 92 16.65 15.12 -9.71
N ASP A 93 15.64 14.96 -10.54
CA ASP A 93 14.89 16.06 -11.15
C ASP A 93 13.73 16.49 -10.23
N LYS A 94 13.84 17.69 -9.67
CA LYS A 94 12.80 18.23 -8.76
C LYS A 94 11.44 18.37 -9.43
N LYS A 95 11.39 18.73 -10.69
CA LYS A 95 10.12 18.87 -11.44
C LYS A 95 9.43 17.51 -11.59
N TYR A 96 10.20 16.48 -11.93
CA TYR A 96 9.69 15.11 -11.99
C TYR A 96 9.16 14.64 -10.64
N LEU A 97 9.94 14.82 -9.56
CA LEU A 97 9.54 14.43 -8.23
C LEU A 97 8.29 15.16 -7.73
N ASN A 98 8.20 16.46 -7.98
CA ASN A 98 7.01 17.23 -7.61
C ASN A 98 5.76 16.73 -8.33
N ASN A 99 5.88 16.41 -9.61
CA ASN A 99 4.77 15.81 -10.36
C ASN A 99 4.39 14.44 -9.80
N LEU A 100 5.38 13.58 -9.55
CA LEU A 100 5.15 12.26 -8.97
C LEU A 100 4.44 12.36 -7.61
N MET A 101 4.91 13.24 -6.72
CA MET A 101 4.30 13.45 -5.41
C MET A 101 2.86 13.98 -5.52
N SER A 102 2.60 14.85 -6.49
CA SER A 102 1.23 15.33 -6.76
C SER A 102 0.30 14.19 -7.20
N GLN A 103 0.79 13.28 -8.03
CA GLN A 103 -0.01 12.13 -8.47
C GLN A 103 -0.23 11.12 -7.33
N ILE A 104 0.77 10.89 -6.49
CA ILE A 104 0.63 10.07 -5.28
C ILE A 104 -0.44 10.66 -4.36
N SER A 105 -0.38 11.96 -4.09
CA SER A 105 -1.37 12.66 -3.28
C SER A 105 -2.78 12.54 -3.86
N LEU A 106 -2.92 12.68 -5.18
CA LEU A 106 -4.20 12.54 -5.87
C LEU A 106 -4.77 11.12 -5.71
N ALA A 107 -3.94 10.10 -5.85
CA ALA A 107 -4.36 8.71 -5.68
C ALA A 107 -4.85 8.44 -4.24
N VAL A 108 -4.13 8.93 -3.24
CA VAL A 108 -4.53 8.83 -1.84
C VAL A 108 -5.87 9.51 -1.59
N LEU A 109 -6.04 10.73 -2.07
CA LEU A 109 -7.30 11.47 -1.94
C LEU A 109 -8.47 10.75 -2.62
N LYS A 110 -8.26 10.20 -3.80
CA LYS A 110 -9.30 9.43 -4.50
C LYS A 110 -9.68 8.16 -3.76
N TYR A 111 -8.71 7.48 -3.16
CA TYR A 111 -8.98 6.28 -2.37
C TYR A 111 -9.90 6.57 -1.19
N PHE A 112 -9.64 7.64 -0.45
CA PHE A 112 -10.44 8.01 0.73
C PHE A 112 -11.77 8.71 0.40
N ASN A 113 -11.94 9.23 -0.79
CA ASN A 113 -13.16 9.93 -1.23
C ASN A 113 -14.12 9.06 -2.08
N ASN A 114 -13.81 7.79 -2.17
CA ASN A 114 -14.70 6.83 -2.83
C ASN A 114 -15.82 6.37 -1.90
#